data_c985890482df58dd3cd44a39cb08f3f0
#
_entry.id   c985890482df58dd3cd44a39cb08f3f0
#
_cell.length_a   1.000
_cell.length_b   1.000
_cell.length_c   1.000
_cell.angle_alpha   90.00
_cell.angle_beta   90.00
_cell.angle_gamma   90.00
#
_symmetry.space_group_name_H-M   'P 1'
#
loop_
_entity.id
_entity.type
_entity.pdbx_description
1 polymer ?
#
loop_
_entity_poly.entity_id
_entity_poly.type
_entity_poly.pdbx_seq_one_letter_code
_entity_poly.pdbx_strand_id
1 'polypeptide(L)'
;RHATALADARDLDLKRRLGISFFDEPTDVVFAEQGDYQLRLSFNAESPNGPVAIEVKPVEFGVLGMLHGVLGVDHMGSDIWSQLVYGTRIALAIGLSAAFIAVLIGTSVGMIAGYMGGIVDEVLMRIVDVLLAVPTMPILIILGALFGKSVVNVVILLALFSWMGIARIVRSQTLSLKERTFVESAKASGASSGYIMVSHILPNTMPLIFANLVLRIPSAILTEASLSFLGLGDPRVPTWGRILQNSRQFGGFTKMAWWWLLPPGLALTLLSLAFVFIGNAVNEILNPRYRERS
;
A
#
# COMPACT_ATOMS: atom_id res chain seq x y z
N ARG A 1 -24.58 21.37 -21.68
CA ARG A 1 -23.32 20.77 -22.21
C ARG A 1 -22.20 21.32 -21.37
N HIS A 2 -21.60 20.51 -20.51
CA HIS A 2 -20.39 20.87 -19.77
C HIS A 2 -19.22 20.91 -20.75
N ALA A 3 -18.74 22.12 -21.06
CA ALA A 3 -17.47 22.28 -21.76
C ALA A 3 -16.36 22.25 -20.70
N THR A 4 -15.78 21.12 -20.42
CA THR A 4 -14.49 21.02 -19.77
C THR A 4 -13.45 21.27 -20.86
N ALA A 5 -13.05 22.51 -21.03
CA ALA A 5 -11.85 22.83 -21.82
C ALA A 5 -10.64 22.49 -20.92
N LEU A 6 -10.24 21.23 -20.91
CA LEU A 6 -8.87 20.88 -20.57
C LEU A 6 -7.99 21.46 -21.68
N ALA A 7 -7.34 22.58 -21.40
CA ALA A 7 -6.23 23.03 -22.21
C ALA A 7 -5.10 21.99 -22.02
N ASP A 8 -5.14 20.94 -22.83
CA ASP A 8 -4.06 19.96 -22.88
C ASP A 8 -2.83 20.68 -23.44
N ALA A 9 -1.69 20.56 -22.77
CA ALA A 9 -0.40 21.03 -23.26
C ALA A 9 -0.05 20.47 -24.67
N ARG A 10 -0.81 19.50 -25.16
CA ARG A 10 -0.76 18.91 -26.49
C ARG A 10 -1.68 19.60 -27.51
N ASP A 11 -2.49 20.58 -27.07
CA ASP A 11 -3.37 21.29 -28.00
C ASP A 11 -2.53 22.18 -28.91
N LEU A 12 -2.32 21.71 -30.14
CA LEU A 12 -1.58 22.37 -31.18
C LEU A 12 -2.19 23.76 -31.53
N ASP A 13 -3.49 23.90 -31.38
CA ASP A 13 -4.20 25.15 -31.62
C ASP A 13 -3.90 26.18 -30.53
N LEU A 14 -3.82 25.74 -29.27
CA LEU A 14 -3.44 26.60 -28.15
C LEU A 14 -1.98 27.06 -28.31
N LYS A 15 -1.05 26.14 -28.58
CA LYS A 15 0.36 26.48 -28.83
C LYS A 15 0.52 27.45 -29.97
N ARG A 16 -0.20 27.27 -31.09
CA ARG A 16 -0.17 28.17 -32.25
C ARG A 16 -0.71 29.57 -31.94
N ARG A 17 -1.78 29.67 -31.13
CA ARG A 17 -2.34 30.95 -30.69
C ARG A 17 -1.42 31.70 -29.74
N LEU A 18 -0.67 31.02 -28.91
CA LEU A 18 0.29 31.56 -27.96
C LEU A 18 1.66 31.84 -28.62
N GLY A 19 1.88 31.44 -29.89
CA GLY A 19 3.17 31.61 -30.56
C GLY A 19 4.31 30.78 -29.98
N ILE A 20 3.98 29.66 -29.33
CA ILE A 20 4.92 28.82 -28.60
C ILE A 20 5.41 27.70 -29.51
N SER A 21 6.70 27.30 -29.36
CA SER A 21 7.26 26.15 -30.08
C SER A 21 6.56 24.85 -29.72
N PHE A 22 6.54 23.89 -30.65
CA PHE A 22 5.95 22.56 -30.45
C PHE A 22 6.53 21.82 -29.21
N PHE A 23 7.81 22.09 -28.90
CA PHE A 23 8.55 21.44 -27.81
C PHE A 23 8.41 22.15 -26.47
N ASP A 24 7.91 23.39 -26.44
CA ASP A 24 7.77 24.16 -25.20
C ASP A 24 6.43 23.87 -24.54
N GLU A 25 6.42 23.78 -23.20
CA GLU A 25 5.18 23.69 -22.43
C GLU A 25 4.55 25.10 -22.34
N PRO A 26 3.22 25.25 -22.58
CA PRO A 26 2.55 26.55 -22.45
C PRO A 26 2.71 27.18 -21.08
N THR A 27 2.82 26.38 -20.03
CA THR A 27 3.01 26.84 -18.64
C THR A 27 4.35 27.50 -18.43
N ASP A 28 5.42 27.02 -19.08
CA ASP A 28 6.77 27.55 -18.92
C ASP A 28 6.94 28.93 -19.58
N VAL A 29 6.13 29.19 -20.62
CA VAL A 29 6.14 30.47 -21.33
C VAL A 29 5.19 31.48 -20.70
N VAL A 30 3.99 31.04 -20.28
CA VAL A 30 2.96 31.92 -19.70
C VAL A 30 3.32 32.33 -18.28
N PHE A 31 3.99 31.48 -17.52
CA PHE A 31 4.37 31.72 -16.12
C PHE A 31 5.91 31.79 -15.91
N ALA A 32 6.64 32.25 -16.93
CA ALA A 32 8.10 32.35 -16.91
C ALA A 32 8.64 33.31 -15.84
N GLU A 33 7.85 34.29 -15.40
CA GLU A 33 8.24 35.29 -14.39
C GLU A 33 7.32 35.20 -13.17
N GLN A 34 7.85 35.49 -11.99
CA GLN A 34 7.01 35.65 -10.78
C GLN A 34 6.19 36.94 -10.88
N GLY A 35 4.86 36.83 -10.84
CA GLY A 35 3.97 37.99 -10.93
C GLY A 35 2.50 37.62 -10.73
N ASP A 36 1.68 38.66 -10.66
CA ASP A 36 0.22 38.50 -10.64
C ASP A 36 -0.30 38.29 -12.06
N TYR A 37 -0.89 37.15 -12.30
CA TYR A 37 -1.47 36.81 -13.60
C TYR A 37 -2.98 36.99 -13.58
N GLN A 38 -3.53 37.65 -14.59
CA GLN A 38 -4.97 37.80 -14.77
C GLN A 38 -5.45 36.92 -15.94
N LEU A 39 -6.35 36.00 -15.66
CA LEU A 39 -7.05 35.27 -16.69
C LEU A 39 -8.33 36.00 -17.06
N ARG A 40 -8.44 36.46 -18.33
CA ARG A 40 -9.64 37.08 -18.86
C ARG A 40 -10.39 36.09 -19.75
N LEU A 41 -11.56 35.64 -19.30
CA LEU A 41 -12.46 34.83 -20.10
C LEU A 41 -13.44 35.75 -20.81
N SER A 42 -13.50 35.69 -22.15
CA SER A 42 -14.48 36.43 -22.96
C SER A 42 -15.47 35.44 -23.56
N PHE A 43 -16.75 35.63 -23.26
CA PHE A 43 -17.80 34.80 -23.78
C PHE A 43 -18.57 35.59 -24.83
N ASN A 44 -18.61 35.13 -26.08
CA ASN A 44 -19.50 35.63 -27.12
C ASN A 44 -20.66 34.65 -27.27
N ALA A 45 -21.84 35.07 -26.87
CA ALA A 45 -23.06 34.28 -27.08
C ALA A 45 -23.99 35.03 -28.04
N GLU A 46 -24.24 34.43 -29.20
CA GLU A 46 -25.23 34.90 -30.15
C GLU A 46 -26.47 33.99 -30.10
N SER A 47 -27.63 34.57 -29.88
CA SER A 47 -28.90 33.84 -29.92
C SER A 47 -29.80 34.45 -31.00
N PRO A 48 -30.23 33.66 -31.96
CA PRO A 48 -31.20 34.14 -33.00
C PRO A 48 -32.60 34.41 -32.42
N ASN A 49 -32.92 33.97 -31.20
CA ASN A 49 -34.26 33.98 -30.63
C ASN A 49 -34.45 34.87 -29.37
N GLY A 50 -33.54 35.82 -29.11
CA GLY A 50 -33.66 36.76 -28.01
C GLY A 50 -32.61 36.66 -26.90
N PRO A 51 -32.77 37.34 -25.77
CA PRO A 51 -31.75 37.42 -24.70
C PRO A 51 -31.46 36.07 -24.08
N VAL A 52 -30.15 35.76 -23.94
CA VAL A 52 -29.64 34.52 -23.32
C VAL A 52 -29.10 34.87 -21.93
N ALA A 53 -29.59 34.20 -20.92
CA ALA A 53 -28.99 34.26 -19.59
C ALA A 53 -27.82 33.29 -19.53
N ILE A 54 -26.60 33.82 -19.26
CA ILE A 54 -25.40 33.02 -19.08
C ILE A 54 -25.11 32.93 -17.58
N GLU A 55 -25.24 31.76 -17.01
CA GLU A 55 -24.82 31.49 -15.63
C GLU A 55 -23.35 31.01 -15.65
N VAL A 56 -22.45 31.84 -15.15
CA VAL A 56 -21.05 31.50 -15.02
C VAL A 56 -20.84 30.88 -13.63
N LYS A 57 -20.60 29.57 -13.58
CA LYS A 57 -20.20 28.89 -12.35
C LYS A 57 -18.73 29.23 -12.03
N PRO A 58 -18.32 29.14 -10.74
CA PRO A 58 -16.94 29.35 -10.34
C PRO A 58 -16.01 28.47 -11.18
N VAL A 59 -14.98 29.10 -11.74
CA VAL A 59 -13.97 28.39 -12.55
C VAL A 59 -12.79 28.07 -11.65
N GLU A 60 -12.54 26.77 -11.42
CA GLU A 60 -11.37 26.31 -10.68
C GLU A 60 -10.20 26.12 -11.64
N PHE A 61 -9.07 26.78 -11.33
CA PHE A 61 -7.82 26.60 -12.06
C PHE A 61 -6.85 25.81 -11.20
N GLY A 62 -6.31 24.72 -11.75
CA GLY A 62 -5.19 24.00 -11.19
C GLY A 62 -3.95 24.18 -12.05
N VAL A 63 -2.87 24.70 -11.49
CA VAL A 63 -1.57 24.76 -12.13
C VAL A 63 -0.71 23.64 -11.57
N LEU A 64 -0.27 22.74 -12.43
CA LEU A 64 0.69 21.69 -12.05
C LEU A 64 2.07 22.32 -11.89
N GLY A 65 2.67 22.20 -10.70
CA GLY A 65 4.01 22.70 -10.46
C GLY A 65 4.36 22.85 -8.98
N MET A 66 5.58 23.32 -8.71
CA MET A 66 6.08 23.56 -7.34
C MET A 66 5.60 24.90 -6.75
N LEU A 67 4.39 25.35 -7.09
CA LEU A 67 3.89 26.68 -6.70
C LEU A 67 3.47 26.76 -5.23
N HIS A 68 3.15 25.65 -4.58
CA HIS A 68 2.77 25.61 -3.17
C HIS A 68 3.33 24.34 -2.49
N GLY A 69 3.72 24.50 -1.20
CA GLY A 69 4.23 23.40 -0.39
C GLY A 69 5.68 23.03 -0.68
N VAL A 70 6.25 22.20 0.19
CA VAL A 70 7.66 21.78 0.13
C VAL A 70 7.95 20.87 -1.08
N LEU A 71 6.96 20.06 -1.49
CA LEU A 71 7.05 19.10 -2.59
C LEU A 71 6.12 19.45 -3.76
N GLY A 72 5.55 20.67 -3.80
CA GLY A 72 4.61 21.06 -4.83
C GLY A 72 3.23 20.42 -4.68
N VAL A 73 2.41 20.54 -5.73
CA VAL A 73 1.01 20.11 -5.73
C VAL A 73 0.75 19.04 -6.80
N ASP A 74 -0.32 18.27 -6.60
CA ASP A 74 -0.81 17.32 -7.58
C ASP A 74 -1.74 17.99 -8.63
N HIS A 75 -2.34 17.19 -9.52
CA HIS A 75 -3.26 17.63 -10.58
C HIS A 75 -4.54 18.30 -10.05
N MET A 76 -4.86 18.17 -8.76
CA MET A 76 -6.02 18.79 -8.11
C MET A 76 -5.62 19.98 -7.24
N GLY A 77 -4.34 20.39 -7.24
CA GLY A 77 -3.83 21.44 -6.37
C GLY A 77 -3.60 21.01 -4.92
N SER A 78 -3.66 19.71 -4.62
CA SER A 78 -3.44 19.19 -3.26
C SER A 78 -1.94 19.07 -2.98
N ASP A 79 -1.50 19.58 -1.82
CA ASP A 79 -0.10 19.54 -1.39
C ASP A 79 0.41 18.09 -1.24
N ILE A 80 1.48 17.75 -1.97
CA ILE A 80 2.06 16.40 -2.00
C ILE A 80 2.72 16.05 -0.67
N TRP A 81 3.34 17.02 0.01
CA TRP A 81 3.93 16.81 1.33
C TRP A 81 2.88 16.37 2.36
N SER A 82 1.77 17.08 2.40
CA SER A 82 0.65 16.73 3.29
C SER A 82 0.09 15.35 2.99
N GLN A 83 -0.10 15.02 1.71
CA GLN A 83 -0.53 13.67 1.29
C GLN A 83 0.48 12.60 1.70
N LEU A 84 1.78 12.87 1.58
CA LEU A 84 2.85 11.94 1.94
C LEU A 84 2.83 11.64 3.46
N VAL A 85 2.76 12.68 4.28
CA VAL A 85 2.71 12.54 5.75
C VAL A 85 1.44 11.82 6.20
N TYR A 86 0.29 12.18 5.64
CA TYR A 86 -0.97 11.48 5.92
C TYR A 86 -0.93 10.01 5.46
N GLY A 87 -0.36 9.79 4.27
CA GLY A 87 -0.18 8.45 3.70
C GLY A 87 0.64 7.52 4.59
N THR A 88 1.59 8.05 5.37
CA THR A 88 2.38 7.28 6.35
C THR A 88 1.48 6.59 7.37
N ARG A 89 0.53 7.34 7.94
CA ARG A 89 -0.41 6.79 8.96
C ARG A 89 -1.23 5.65 8.39
N ILE A 90 -1.68 5.82 7.16
CA ILE A 90 -2.53 4.84 6.49
C ILE A 90 -1.73 3.61 6.09
N ALA A 91 -0.53 3.80 5.53
CA ALA A 91 0.36 2.70 5.18
C ALA A 91 0.71 1.85 6.42
N LEU A 92 1.04 2.51 7.56
CA LEU A 92 1.27 1.80 8.83
C LEU A 92 0.03 1.08 9.33
N ALA A 93 -1.14 1.71 9.30
CA ALA A 93 -2.39 1.08 9.74
C ALA A 93 -2.71 -0.17 8.90
N ILE A 94 -2.57 -0.09 7.57
CA ILE A 94 -2.79 -1.23 6.67
C ILE A 94 -1.74 -2.31 6.90
N GLY A 95 -0.45 -1.93 6.92
CA GLY A 95 0.65 -2.88 7.07
C GLY A 95 0.59 -3.63 8.40
N LEU A 96 0.38 -2.90 9.51
CA LEU A 96 0.27 -3.49 10.85
C LEU A 96 -0.95 -4.41 10.98
N SER A 97 -2.13 -3.94 10.55
CA SER A 97 -3.36 -4.73 10.68
C SER A 97 -3.33 -5.98 9.80
N ALA A 98 -2.91 -5.86 8.54
CA ALA A 98 -2.80 -7.01 7.64
C ALA A 98 -1.76 -8.02 8.13
N ALA A 99 -0.58 -7.58 8.57
CA ALA A 99 0.45 -8.43 9.12
C ALA A 99 -0.01 -9.12 10.41
N PHE A 100 -0.67 -8.38 11.33
CA PHE A 100 -1.17 -8.94 12.57
C PHE A 100 -2.21 -10.04 12.33
N ILE A 101 -3.20 -9.80 11.49
CA ILE A 101 -4.24 -10.79 11.15
C ILE A 101 -3.61 -12.01 10.47
N ALA A 102 -2.69 -11.81 9.53
CA ALA A 102 -2.01 -12.90 8.84
C ALA A 102 -1.18 -13.76 9.81
N VAL A 103 -0.46 -13.12 10.74
CA VAL A 103 0.33 -13.81 11.76
C VAL A 103 -0.57 -14.58 12.72
N LEU A 104 -1.69 -13.99 13.13
CA LEU A 104 -2.65 -14.65 14.02
C LEU A 104 -3.23 -15.93 13.38
N ILE A 105 -3.70 -15.83 12.14
CA ILE A 105 -4.24 -16.98 11.38
C ILE A 105 -3.14 -18.02 11.16
N GLY A 106 -1.98 -17.59 10.63
CA GLY A 106 -0.88 -18.49 10.32
C GLY A 106 -0.32 -19.22 11.56
N THR A 107 -0.21 -18.52 12.67
CA THR A 107 0.21 -19.12 13.96
C THR A 107 -0.80 -20.14 14.43
N SER A 108 -2.08 -19.83 14.42
CA SER A 108 -3.13 -20.74 14.85
C SER A 108 -3.16 -22.01 14.00
N VAL A 109 -3.19 -21.86 12.67
CA VAL A 109 -3.22 -22.98 11.74
C VAL A 109 -1.93 -23.81 11.85
N GLY A 110 -0.76 -23.17 11.85
CA GLY A 110 0.53 -23.86 11.92
C GLY A 110 0.71 -24.63 13.23
N MET A 111 0.29 -24.04 14.34
CA MET A 111 0.37 -24.66 15.65
C MET A 111 -0.58 -25.85 15.78
N ILE A 112 -1.82 -25.73 15.32
CA ILE A 112 -2.80 -26.83 15.30
C ILE A 112 -2.28 -27.97 14.43
N ALA A 113 -1.84 -27.69 13.20
CA ALA A 113 -1.31 -28.68 12.28
C ALA A 113 -0.11 -29.43 12.88
N GLY A 114 0.90 -28.68 13.37
CA GLY A 114 2.11 -29.27 13.93
C GLY A 114 1.88 -30.07 15.21
N TYR A 115 0.98 -29.59 16.10
CA TYR A 115 0.73 -30.27 17.35
C TYR A 115 -0.15 -31.53 17.19
N MET A 116 -1.25 -31.42 16.48
CA MET A 116 -2.18 -32.54 16.30
C MET A 116 -1.61 -33.64 15.38
N GLY A 117 -0.92 -33.23 14.31
CA GLY A 117 -0.33 -34.18 13.36
C GLY A 117 -1.37 -34.99 12.58
N GLY A 118 -0.94 -36.09 11.95
CA GLY A 118 -1.81 -37.03 11.24
C GLY A 118 -2.68 -36.34 10.16
N ILE A 119 -3.95 -36.73 10.10
CA ILE A 119 -4.91 -36.24 9.09
C ILE A 119 -5.13 -34.72 9.19
N VAL A 120 -5.14 -34.15 10.41
CA VAL A 120 -5.33 -32.70 10.62
C VAL A 120 -4.18 -31.92 9.98
N ASP A 121 -2.97 -32.34 10.23
CA ASP A 121 -1.78 -31.76 9.61
C ASP A 121 -1.81 -31.88 8.08
N GLU A 122 -2.11 -33.08 7.58
CA GLU A 122 -2.15 -33.32 6.15
C GLU A 122 -3.20 -32.46 5.44
N VAL A 123 -4.42 -32.36 5.98
CA VAL A 123 -5.50 -31.55 5.38
C VAL A 123 -5.15 -30.07 5.42
N LEU A 124 -4.71 -29.54 6.59
CA LEU A 124 -4.39 -28.13 6.71
C LEU A 124 -3.20 -27.72 5.82
N MET A 125 -2.17 -28.57 5.76
CA MET A 125 -1.02 -28.28 4.88
C MET A 125 -1.36 -28.44 3.40
N ARG A 126 -2.24 -29.36 3.04
CA ARG A 126 -2.72 -29.45 1.66
C ARG A 126 -3.44 -28.17 1.20
N ILE A 127 -4.30 -27.61 2.09
CA ILE A 127 -4.95 -26.31 1.81
C ILE A 127 -3.90 -25.21 1.66
N VAL A 128 -2.92 -25.14 2.58
CA VAL A 128 -1.81 -24.16 2.50
C VAL A 128 -1.03 -24.32 1.20
N ASP A 129 -0.73 -25.55 0.79
CA ASP A 129 0.04 -25.85 -0.43
C ASP A 129 -0.70 -25.41 -1.69
N VAL A 130 -2.00 -25.72 -1.78
CA VAL A 130 -2.85 -25.28 -2.91
C VAL A 130 -2.91 -23.77 -2.98
N LEU A 131 -3.13 -23.08 -1.86
CA LEU A 131 -3.21 -21.63 -1.83
C LEU A 131 -1.87 -20.95 -2.16
N LEU A 132 -0.74 -21.55 -1.76
CA LEU A 132 0.60 -21.03 -2.10
C LEU A 132 0.99 -21.26 -3.56
N ALA A 133 0.42 -22.27 -4.22
CA ALA A 133 0.65 -22.52 -5.63
C ALA A 133 -0.01 -21.46 -6.53
N VAL A 134 -1.00 -20.75 -6.00
CA VAL A 134 -1.73 -19.73 -6.75
C VAL A 134 -0.97 -18.41 -6.75
N PRO A 135 -0.77 -17.77 -7.91
CA PRO A 135 -0.09 -16.47 -7.98
C PRO A 135 -0.93 -15.40 -7.27
N THR A 136 -0.42 -14.91 -6.14
CA THR A 136 -1.17 -14.03 -5.22
C THR A 136 -1.58 -12.71 -5.88
N MET A 137 -0.67 -12.04 -6.61
CA MET A 137 -0.95 -10.72 -7.20
C MET A 137 -2.12 -10.73 -8.20
N PRO A 138 -2.20 -11.62 -9.19
CA PRO A 138 -3.36 -11.71 -10.08
C PRO A 138 -4.68 -11.91 -9.34
N ILE A 139 -4.70 -12.74 -8.30
CA ILE A 139 -5.91 -12.95 -7.50
C ILE A 139 -6.29 -11.69 -6.73
N LEU A 140 -5.34 -11.02 -6.08
CA LEU A 140 -5.61 -9.77 -5.37
C LEU A 140 -6.17 -8.69 -6.30
N ILE A 141 -5.71 -8.62 -7.56
CA ILE A 141 -6.23 -7.70 -8.57
C ILE A 141 -7.69 -8.03 -8.90
N ILE A 142 -8.00 -9.30 -9.17
CA ILE A 142 -9.36 -9.75 -9.50
C ILE A 142 -10.30 -9.50 -8.33
N LEU A 143 -9.92 -9.93 -7.12
CA LEU A 143 -10.75 -9.77 -5.94
C LEU A 143 -10.89 -8.30 -5.53
N GLY A 144 -9.83 -7.50 -5.64
CA GLY A 144 -9.88 -6.05 -5.40
C GLY A 144 -10.84 -5.33 -6.35
N ALA A 145 -10.91 -5.77 -7.61
CA ALA A 145 -11.88 -5.25 -8.57
C ALA A 145 -13.32 -5.67 -8.24
N LEU A 146 -13.53 -6.90 -7.74
CA LEU A 146 -14.86 -7.44 -7.42
C LEU A 146 -15.44 -6.88 -6.11
N PHE A 147 -14.64 -6.83 -5.04
CA PHE A 147 -15.11 -6.41 -3.71
C PHE A 147 -15.15 -4.89 -3.51
N GLY A 148 -14.64 -4.14 -4.47
CA GLY A 148 -14.64 -2.68 -4.44
C GLY A 148 -13.44 -2.07 -3.69
N LYS A 149 -13.25 -0.77 -3.92
CA LYS A 149 -12.09 0.00 -3.50
C LYS A 149 -12.27 0.53 -2.08
N SER A 150 -11.80 -0.21 -1.09
CA SER A 150 -11.84 0.16 0.32
C SER A 150 -10.58 -0.29 1.04
N VAL A 151 -10.08 0.54 1.96
CA VAL A 151 -8.93 0.18 2.83
C VAL A 151 -9.19 -1.14 3.57
N VAL A 152 -10.40 -1.34 4.08
CA VAL A 152 -10.76 -2.56 4.82
C VAL A 152 -10.68 -3.80 3.92
N ASN A 153 -11.20 -3.71 2.68
CA ASN A 153 -11.14 -4.81 1.73
C ASN A 153 -9.67 -5.16 1.39
N VAL A 154 -8.82 -4.16 1.20
CA VAL A 154 -7.39 -4.36 0.96
C VAL A 154 -6.74 -5.08 2.13
N VAL A 155 -6.99 -4.65 3.38
CA VAL A 155 -6.44 -5.30 4.58
C VAL A 155 -6.88 -6.77 4.67
N ILE A 156 -8.17 -7.05 4.46
CA ILE A 156 -8.71 -8.42 4.50
C ILE A 156 -8.06 -9.29 3.42
N LEU A 157 -7.97 -8.79 2.20
CA LEU A 157 -7.36 -9.52 1.09
C LEU A 157 -5.87 -9.80 1.36
N LEU A 158 -5.12 -8.80 1.82
CA LEU A 158 -3.72 -8.98 2.19
C LEU A 158 -3.55 -10.03 3.29
N ALA A 159 -4.35 -9.95 4.35
CA ALA A 159 -4.30 -10.90 5.45
C ALA A 159 -4.63 -12.33 4.98
N LEU A 160 -5.67 -12.47 4.13
CA LEU A 160 -6.14 -13.76 3.61
C LEU A 160 -5.08 -14.51 2.79
N PHE A 161 -4.18 -13.79 2.11
CA PHE A 161 -3.14 -14.39 1.28
C PHE A 161 -1.73 -14.35 1.87
N SER A 162 -1.55 -13.76 3.07
CA SER A 162 -0.22 -13.64 3.69
C SER A 162 0.06 -14.63 4.81
N TRP A 163 -0.95 -15.33 5.34
CA TRP A 163 -0.82 -16.21 6.51
C TRP A 163 -0.18 -17.58 6.20
N MET A 164 -0.28 -18.05 4.96
CA MET A 164 0.12 -19.40 4.56
C MET A 164 1.60 -19.72 4.82
N GLY A 165 2.50 -18.79 4.47
CA GLY A 165 3.93 -18.93 4.74
C GLY A 165 4.25 -18.99 6.24
N ILE A 166 3.50 -18.24 7.05
CA ILE A 166 3.64 -18.24 8.51
C ILE A 166 3.20 -19.58 9.08
N ALA A 167 2.08 -20.12 8.59
CA ALA A 167 1.59 -21.43 9.01
C ALA A 167 2.63 -22.53 8.82
N ARG A 168 3.35 -22.57 7.70
CA ARG A 168 4.44 -23.55 7.49
C ARG A 168 5.59 -23.38 8.47
N ILE A 169 6.01 -22.13 8.71
CA ILE A 169 7.11 -21.82 9.62
C ILE A 169 6.74 -22.23 11.05
N VAL A 170 5.55 -21.83 11.51
CA VAL A 170 5.07 -22.15 12.86
C VAL A 170 4.83 -23.65 13.04
N ARG A 171 4.29 -24.34 12.01
CA ARG A 171 4.16 -25.80 12.02
C ARG A 171 5.51 -26.48 12.24
N SER A 172 6.53 -26.10 11.49
CA SER A 172 7.88 -26.67 11.63
C SER A 172 8.44 -26.50 13.04
N GLN A 173 8.27 -25.29 13.60
CA GLN A 173 8.69 -25.00 14.97
C GLN A 173 7.88 -25.81 15.99
N THR A 174 6.58 -25.92 15.80
CA THR A 174 5.69 -26.68 16.69
C THR A 174 6.05 -28.18 16.71
N LEU A 175 6.36 -28.77 15.56
CA LEU A 175 6.82 -30.15 15.47
C LEU A 175 8.10 -30.38 16.29
N SER A 176 9.08 -29.45 16.18
CA SER A 176 10.31 -29.53 16.97
C SER A 176 10.08 -29.37 18.47
N LEU A 177 9.14 -28.50 18.88
CA LEU A 177 8.81 -28.28 20.29
C LEU A 177 8.00 -29.40 20.90
N LYS A 178 7.14 -30.06 20.11
CA LYS A 178 6.28 -31.16 20.54
C LYS A 178 7.06 -32.35 21.11
N GLU A 179 8.29 -32.56 20.63
CA GLU A 179 9.19 -33.66 21.06
C GLU A 179 10.12 -33.28 22.21
N ARG A 180 9.94 -32.10 22.81
CA ARG A 180 10.75 -31.67 23.94
C ARG A 180 10.24 -32.26 25.24
N THR A 181 11.17 -32.56 26.17
CA THR A 181 10.91 -33.18 27.48
C THR A 181 9.87 -32.46 28.33
N PHE A 182 9.83 -31.11 28.27
CA PHE A 182 8.83 -30.34 28.99
C PHE A 182 7.40 -30.55 28.48
N VAL A 183 7.23 -30.79 27.16
CA VAL A 183 5.93 -31.12 26.57
C VAL A 183 5.53 -32.55 26.94
N GLU A 184 6.47 -33.49 26.92
CA GLU A 184 6.22 -34.87 27.34
C GLU A 184 5.82 -34.95 28.79
N SER A 185 6.51 -34.21 29.66
CA SER A 185 6.17 -34.14 31.10
C SER A 185 4.77 -33.56 31.32
N ALA A 186 4.39 -32.50 30.57
CA ALA A 186 3.05 -31.94 30.65
C ALA A 186 1.97 -32.96 30.20
N LYS A 187 2.23 -33.72 29.13
CA LYS A 187 1.34 -34.82 28.70
C LYS A 187 1.21 -35.92 29.75
N ALA A 188 2.33 -36.35 30.33
CA ALA A 188 2.35 -37.36 31.38
C ALA A 188 1.56 -36.94 32.63
N SER A 189 1.55 -35.61 32.91
CA SER A 189 0.76 -34.99 34.01
C SER A 189 -0.73 -34.81 33.64
N GLY A 190 -1.18 -35.26 32.48
CA GLY A 190 -2.59 -35.19 32.07
C GLY A 190 -3.04 -33.84 31.50
N ALA A 191 -2.10 -32.97 31.14
CA ALA A 191 -2.45 -31.65 30.55
C ALA A 191 -3.16 -31.82 29.20
N SER A 192 -4.22 -31.02 29.00
CA SER A 192 -4.96 -31.02 27.71
C SER A 192 -4.13 -30.45 26.57
N SER A 193 -4.42 -30.90 25.34
CA SER A 193 -3.74 -30.41 24.13
C SER A 193 -3.80 -28.88 23.98
N GLY A 194 -4.95 -28.28 24.27
CA GLY A 194 -5.12 -26.82 24.24
C GLY A 194 -4.23 -26.10 25.26
N TYR A 195 -4.15 -26.62 26.46
CA TYR A 195 -3.27 -26.08 27.51
C TYR A 195 -1.80 -26.16 27.07
N ILE A 196 -1.36 -27.31 26.56
CA ILE A 196 0.02 -27.50 26.10
C ILE A 196 0.35 -26.50 24.97
N MET A 197 -0.55 -26.36 23.98
CA MET A 197 -0.34 -25.41 22.86
C MET A 197 -0.20 -23.97 23.37
N VAL A 198 -1.10 -23.51 24.25
CA VAL A 198 -1.13 -22.10 24.68
C VAL A 198 -0.06 -21.81 25.74
N SER A 199 0.14 -22.71 26.69
CA SER A 199 1.00 -22.46 27.87
C SER A 199 2.45 -22.89 27.66
N HIS A 200 2.72 -23.82 26.73
CA HIS A 200 4.07 -24.34 26.50
C HIS A 200 4.62 -24.07 25.11
N ILE A 201 3.82 -24.35 24.06
CA ILE A 201 4.32 -24.22 22.67
C ILE A 201 4.30 -22.76 22.22
N LEU A 202 3.18 -22.06 22.39
CA LEU A 202 3.02 -20.67 21.95
C LEU A 202 4.09 -19.73 22.55
N PRO A 203 4.36 -19.71 23.87
CA PRO A 203 5.38 -18.84 24.43
C PRO A 203 6.79 -19.11 23.88
N ASN A 204 7.11 -20.39 23.64
CA ASN A 204 8.40 -20.78 23.05
C ASN A 204 8.50 -20.48 21.54
N THR A 205 7.37 -20.26 20.86
CA THR A 205 7.30 -19.86 19.46
C THR A 205 7.22 -18.34 19.30
N MET A 206 6.89 -17.58 20.35
CA MET A 206 6.68 -16.13 20.31
C MET A 206 7.85 -15.35 19.68
N PRO A 207 9.14 -15.67 19.97
CA PRO A 207 10.25 -14.98 19.29
C PRO A 207 10.17 -15.07 17.76
N LEU A 208 9.87 -16.26 17.26
CA LEU A 208 9.71 -16.52 15.82
C LEU A 208 8.49 -15.79 15.25
N ILE A 209 7.38 -15.77 15.99
CA ILE A 209 6.13 -15.09 15.61
C ILE A 209 6.37 -13.58 15.52
N PHE A 210 7.01 -12.97 16.51
CA PHE A 210 7.31 -11.53 16.50
C PHE A 210 8.27 -11.13 15.36
N ALA A 211 9.32 -11.91 15.12
CA ALA A 211 10.22 -11.66 14.00
C ALA A 211 9.47 -11.70 12.67
N ASN A 212 8.61 -12.70 12.46
CA ASN A 212 7.78 -12.78 11.24
C ASN A 212 6.77 -11.64 11.16
N LEU A 213 6.17 -11.20 12.26
CA LEU A 213 5.24 -10.07 12.28
C LEU A 213 5.92 -8.81 11.74
N VAL A 214 7.07 -8.45 12.28
CA VAL A 214 7.80 -7.23 11.88
C VAL A 214 8.21 -7.29 10.41
N LEU A 215 8.71 -8.43 9.94
CA LEU A 215 9.14 -8.62 8.55
C LEU A 215 7.98 -8.67 7.54
N ARG A 216 6.75 -8.93 7.98
CA ARG A 216 5.55 -8.94 7.12
C ARG A 216 4.97 -7.55 6.87
N ILE A 217 5.21 -6.59 7.76
CA ILE A 217 4.69 -5.23 7.62
C ILE A 217 5.15 -4.57 6.31
N PRO A 218 6.46 -4.54 5.95
CA PRO A 218 6.91 -3.99 4.67
C PRO A 218 6.25 -4.66 3.46
N SER A 219 6.15 -5.98 3.49
CA SER A 219 5.53 -6.74 2.40
C SER A 219 4.07 -6.36 2.19
N ALA A 220 3.30 -6.18 3.28
CA ALA A 220 1.92 -5.74 3.21
C ALA A 220 1.79 -4.31 2.66
N ILE A 221 2.65 -3.38 3.12
CA ILE A 221 2.67 -1.99 2.64
C ILE A 221 3.00 -1.91 1.15
N LEU A 222 4.03 -2.65 0.69
CA LEU A 222 4.41 -2.68 -0.71
C LEU A 222 3.33 -3.30 -1.60
N THR A 223 2.65 -4.34 -1.10
CA THR A 223 1.54 -4.96 -1.84
C THR A 223 0.33 -4.03 -1.92
N GLU A 224 -0.03 -3.33 -0.82
CA GLU A 224 -1.05 -2.29 -0.86
C GLU A 224 -0.70 -1.20 -1.85
N ALA A 225 0.53 -0.66 -1.78
CA ALA A 225 0.97 0.39 -2.69
C ALA A 225 0.91 -0.05 -4.15
N SER A 226 1.23 -1.31 -4.45
CA SER A 226 1.12 -1.88 -5.78
C SER A 226 -0.34 -1.98 -6.25
N LEU A 227 -1.26 -2.44 -5.40
CA LEU A 227 -2.70 -2.49 -5.71
C LEU A 227 -3.28 -1.09 -5.90
N SER A 228 -2.93 -0.14 -5.03
CA SER A 228 -3.35 1.25 -5.13
C SER A 228 -2.79 1.91 -6.39
N PHE A 229 -1.53 1.65 -6.76
CA PHE A 229 -0.91 2.10 -8.01
C PHE A 229 -1.65 1.59 -9.25
N LEU A 230 -2.18 0.36 -9.20
CA LEU A 230 -3.01 -0.22 -10.25
C LEU A 230 -4.46 0.31 -10.25
N GLY A 231 -4.82 1.17 -9.29
CA GLY A 231 -6.13 1.80 -9.22
C GLY A 231 -7.17 1.03 -8.40
N LEU A 232 -6.73 0.07 -7.60
CA LEU A 232 -7.58 -0.76 -6.73
C LEU A 232 -7.66 -0.26 -5.28
N GLY A 233 -6.89 0.78 -4.93
CA GLY A 233 -6.95 1.44 -3.63
C GLY A 233 -8.20 2.29 -3.43
N ASP A 234 -8.47 2.68 -2.17
CA ASP A 234 -9.59 3.57 -1.83
C ASP A 234 -9.35 4.98 -2.38
N PRO A 235 -10.23 5.51 -3.26
CA PRO A 235 -10.04 6.83 -3.86
C PRO A 235 -10.19 7.99 -2.87
N ARG A 236 -10.70 7.76 -1.67
CA ARG A 236 -10.92 8.80 -0.65
C ARG A 236 -9.72 8.99 0.27
N VAL A 237 -8.73 8.08 0.19
CA VAL A 237 -7.64 8.01 1.16
C VAL A 237 -6.30 8.23 0.44
N PRO A 238 -5.47 9.19 0.88
CA PRO A 238 -4.17 9.45 0.26
C PRO A 238 -3.14 8.42 0.71
N THR A 239 -3.09 7.24 0.05
CA THR A 239 -2.00 6.29 0.22
C THR A 239 -0.84 6.62 -0.71
N TRP A 240 0.38 6.18 -0.38
CA TRP A 240 1.54 6.40 -1.25
C TRP A 240 1.38 5.75 -2.62
N GLY A 241 0.75 4.58 -2.68
CA GLY A 241 0.41 3.93 -3.95
C GLY A 241 -0.54 4.76 -4.79
N ARG A 242 -1.51 5.44 -4.16
CA ARG A 242 -2.42 6.36 -4.86
C ARG A 242 -1.74 7.62 -5.36
N ILE A 243 -0.81 8.20 -4.60
CA ILE A 243 -0.02 9.34 -5.08
C ILE A 243 0.71 8.96 -6.37
N LEU A 244 1.34 7.77 -6.40
CA LEU A 244 2.01 7.24 -7.59
C LEU A 244 1.02 6.93 -8.74
N GLN A 245 -0.18 6.41 -8.42
CA GLN A 245 -1.23 6.17 -9.42
C GLN A 245 -1.67 7.46 -10.08
N ASN A 246 -1.96 8.50 -9.29
CA ASN A 246 -2.37 9.81 -9.79
C ASN A 246 -1.28 10.41 -10.68
N SER A 247 -0.02 10.34 -10.25
CA SER A 247 1.11 10.78 -11.06
C SER A 247 1.17 10.07 -12.41
N ARG A 248 0.95 8.74 -12.43
CA ARG A 248 0.89 7.98 -13.68
C ARG A 248 -0.28 8.41 -14.57
N GLN A 249 -1.46 8.57 -13.99
CA GLN A 249 -2.69 8.83 -14.72
C GLN A 249 -2.73 10.26 -15.31
N PHE A 250 -2.17 11.23 -14.59
CA PHE A 250 -2.22 12.64 -14.93
C PHE A 250 -0.92 13.20 -15.51
N GLY A 251 -0.07 12.32 -16.03
CA GLY A 251 1.09 12.71 -16.82
C GLY A 251 2.35 13.06 -16.04
N GLY A 252 2.40 12.78 -14.72
CA GLY A 252 3.60 13.02 -13.93
C GLY A 252 4.83 12.24 -14.41
N PHE A 253 4.64 11.03 -14.95
CA PHE A 253 5.73 10.24 -15.56
C PHE A 253 6.21 10.85 -16.88
N THR A 254 5.29 11.28 -17.73
CA THR A 254 5.62 11.88 -19.06
C THR A 254 6.25 13.26 -18.91
N LYS A 255 5.86 14.01 -17.90
CA LYS A 255 6.37 15.36 -17.60
C LYS A 255 7.59 15.35 -16.69
N MET A 256 8.11 14.16 -16.33
CA MET A 256 9.24 14.01 -15.41
C MET A 256 9.04 14.77 -14.10
N ALA A 257 7.80 14.79 -13.58
CA ALA A 257 7.45 15.47 -12.33
C ALA A 257 8.04 14.71 -11.14
N TRP A 258 9.35 14.86 -10.92
CA TRP A 258 10.13 14.13 -9.93
C TRP A 258 9.61 14.34 -8.50
N TRP A 259 9.10 15.54 -8.18
CA TRP A 259 8.50 15.86 -6.88
C TRP A 259 7.23 15.06 -6.57
N TRP A 260 6.57 14.54 -7.59
CA TRP A 260 5.37 13.72 -7.46
C TRP A 260 5.68 12.21 -7.45
N LEU A 261 6.84 11.82 -7.99
CA LEU A 261 7.25 10.42 -8.16
C LEU A 261 8.23 9.96 -7.08
N LEU A 262 9.32 10.72 -6.88
CA LEU A 262 10.41 10.30 -6.00
C LEU A 262 10.00 10.25 -4.52
N PRO A 263 9.29 11.25 -3.95
CA PRO A 263 9.00 11.26 -2.52
C PRO A 263 8.20 10.04 -2.05
N PRO A 264 7.07 9.63 -2.68
CA PRO A 264 6.35 8.44 -2.26
C PRO A 264 7.14 7.14 -2.49
N GLY A 265 7.96 7.06 -3.55
CA GLY A 265 8.85 5.93 -3.79
C GLY A 265 9.93 5.81 -2.71
N LEU A 266 10.58 6.93 -2.35
CA LEU A 266 11.54 6.97 -1.26
C LEU A 266 10.91 6.64 0.10
N ALA A 267 9.70 7.15 0.37
CA ALA A 267 8.98 6.87 1.59
C ALA A 267 8.70 5.37 1.75
N LEU A 268 8.23 4.70 0.68
CA LEU A 268 8.04 3.24 0.65
C LEU A 268 9.35 2.50 0.94
N THR A 269 10.44 2.93 0.30
CA THR A 269 11.75 2.28 0.45
C THR A 269 12.30 2.47 1.86
N LEU A 270 12.30 3.70 2.38
CA LEU A 270 12.82 4.02 3.72
C LEU A 270 12.01 3.33 4.82
N LEU A 271 10.68 3.32 4.70
CA LEU A 271 9.82 2.65 5.68
C LEU A 271 10.06 1.13 5.65
N SER A 272 10.16 0.54 4.47
CA SER A 272 10.44 -0.89 4.32
C SER A 272 11.81 -1.24 4.93
N LEU A 273 12.83 -0.43 4.67
CA LEU A 273 14.17 -0.62 5.22
C LEU A 273 14.18 -0.49 6.76
N ALA A 274 13.47 0.49 7.30
CA ALA A 274 13.32 0.66 8.75
C ALA A 274 12.74 -0.60 9.42
N PHE A 275 11.67 -1.16 8.86
CA PHE A 275 11.08 -2.39 9.39
C PHE A 275 11.98 -3.62 9.22
N VAL A 276 12.77 -3.71 8.16
CA VAL A 276 13.78 -4.77 8.01
C VAL A 276 14.83 -4.67 9.10
N PHE A 277 15.34 -3.47 9.39
CA PHE A 277 16.29 -3.26 10.49
C PHE A 277 15.67 -3.58 11.87
N ILE A 278 14.45 -3.13 12.12
CA ILE A 278 13.72 -3.47 13.35
C ILE A 278 13.54 -4.99 13.46
N GLY A 279 13.13 -5.65 12.39
CA GLY A 279 12.93 -7.10 12.37
C GLY A 279 14.21 -7.88 12.63
N ASN A 280 15.34 -7.45 12.07
CA ASN A 280 16.64 -8.06 12.33
C ASN A 280 17.08 -7.84 13.79
N ALA A 281 16.94 -6.63 14.32
CA ALA A 281 17.23 -6.33 15.73
C ALA A 281 16.37 -7.15 16.70
N VAL A 282 15.07 -7.26 16.42
CA VAL A 282 14.15 -8.10 17.20
C VAL A 282 14.58 -9.57 17.16
N ASN A 283 14.95 -10.07 15.99
CA ASN A 283 15.41 -11.46 15.84
C ASN A 283 16.72 -11.72 16.60
N GLU A 284 17.64 -10.78 16.60
CA GLU A 284 18.91 -10.85 17.34
C GLU A 284 18.69 -10.85 18.87
N ILE A 285 17.82 -9.97 19.37
CA ILE A 285 17.49 -9.88 20.81
C ILE A 285 16.79 -11.17 21.30
N LEU A 286 15.87 -11.70 20.50
CA LEU A 286 15.07 -12.86 20.87
C LEU A 286 15.79 -14.20 20.65
N ASN A 287 16.90 -14.23 19.89
CA ASN A 287 17.72 -15.41 19.62
C ASN A 287 19.17 -15.23 20.13
N PRO A 288 19.43 -15.43 21.42
CA PRO A 288 20.74 -15.17 22.02
C PRO A 288 21.89 -16.04 21.44
N ARG A 289 21.60 -17.12 20.73
CA ARG A 289 22.58 -18.01 20.10
C ARG A 289 23.38 -17.36 18.96
N TYR A 290 22.96 -16.21 18.45
CA TYR A 290 23.73 -15.44 17.46
C TYR A 290 24.85 -14.61 18.10
N ARG A 291 24.78 -14.30 19.41
CA ARG A 291 25.79 -13.53 20.15
C ARG A 291 27.11 -14.28 20.41
N GLU A 292 27.10 -15.59 20.33
CA GLU A 292 28.31 -16.40 20.60
C GLU A 292 29.18 -16.65 19.34
N ARG A 293 28.77 -16.12 18.18
CA ARG A 293 29.50 -16.31 16.90
C ARG A 293 30.05 -15.03 16.27
N SER A 294 29.86 -13.89 16.88
CA SER A 294 30.49 -12.61 16.53
C SER A 294 31.51 -12.23 17.59
#